data_3543c34f24bf9b5c52affbdf5de5ca5d
#
_entry.id   3543c34f24bf9b5c52affbdf5de5ca5d
#
_cell.length_a   1.000
_cell.length_b   1.000
_cell.length_c   1.000
_cell.angle_alpha   90.00
_cell.angle_beta   90.00
_cell.angle_gamma   90.00
#
_symmetry.space_group_name_H-M   'P 1'
#
loop_
_entity.id
_entity.type
_entity.pdbx_description
1 polymer ?
#
loop_
_entity_poly.entity_id
_entity_poly.type
_entity_poly.pdbx_seq_one_letter_code
_entity_poly.pdbx_strand_id
1 'polypeptide(L)'
;MHLKTLSDISREKLSYGSGAKAVPYDENIRYIRITDIDDNGQLKQEKVSPGIVEDKYMLKKGDILFARSGATVGKNYIHLVNEKAIYAGYLIKFTADTNEVLCKYVYHCVNNSEYEKFVSSMKSNASQPNINAQQYSNYKVIVPPLHVQQHVVNILDKFDTLVNDIKEGLPKEIEQRQKQYEYWREFLLNFPR
;
A
#
# COMPACT_ATOMS: atom_id res chain seq x y z
N MET A 1 7.36 -25.13 -2.69
CA MET A 1 6.82 -23.83 -3.19
C MET A 1 5.61 -24.16 -4.06
N HIS A 2 4.48 -23.57 -3.76
CA HIS A 2 3.26 -23.80 -4.52
C HIS A 2 2.78 -22.46 -5.12
N LEU A 3 2.35 -22.51 -6.37
CA LEU A 3 1.67 -21.38 -7.01
C LEU A 3 0.20 -21.44 -6.60
N LYS A 4 -0.30 -20.41 -5.91
CA LYS A 4 -1.68 -20.31 -5.43
C LYS A 4 -2.31 -19.01 -5.92
N THR A 5 -3.63 -19.00 -6.10
CA THR A 5 -4.37 -17.78 -6.38
C THR A 5 -4.62 -16.99 -5.09
N LEU A 6 -4.93 -15.68 -5.19
CA LEU A 6 -5.37 -14.92 -4.01
C LEU A 6 -6.62 -15.54 -3.39
N SER A 7 -7.51 -16.16 -4.19
CA SER A 7 -8.66 -16.89 -3.67
C SER A 7 -8.29 -18.08 -2.80
N ASP A 8 -7.21 -18.83 -3.16
CA ASP A 8 -6.79 -20.03 -2.43
C ASP A 8 -6.19 -19.69 -1.05
N ILE A 9 -5.63 -18.49 -0.90
CA ILE A 9 -4.95 -18.02 0.31
C ILE A 9 -5.73 -16.95 1.06
N SER A 10 -6.97 -16.71 0.66
CA SER A 10 -7.88 -15.78 1.30
C SER A 10 -8.78 -16.50 2.31
N ARG A 11 -8.92 -15.93 3.50
CA ARG A 11 -9.82 -16.44 4.54
C ARG A 11 -11.29 -16.33 4.15
N GLU A 12 -11.62 -15.33 3.33
CA GLU A 12 -12.98 -15.05 2.84
C GLU A 12 -12.93 -14.58 1.39
N LYS A 13 -14.07 -14.62 0.68
CA LYS A 13 -14.11 -14.12 -0.69
C LYS A 13 -13.74 -12.63 -0.75
N LEU A 14 -12.96 -12.24 -1.76
CA LEU A 14 -12.67 -10.84 -2.02
C LEU A 14 -13.97 -10.06 -2.21
N SER A 15 -14.11 -8.95 -1.50
CA SER A 15 -15.37 -8.22 -1.39
C SER A 15 -15.22 -6.74 -1.71
N TYR A 16 -16.27 -6.17 -2.30
CA TYR A 16 -16.36 -4.74 -2.56
C TYR A 16 -16.73 -3.99 -1.29
N GLY A 17 -16.30 -2.72 -1.20
CA GLY A 17 -16.59 -1.87 -0.07
C GLY A 17 -17.97 -1.20 -0.11
N SER A 18 -18.17 -0.28 0.84
CA SER A 18 -19.41 0.45 1.05
C SER A 18 -19.70 1.45 -0.09
N GLY A 19 -20.98 1.57 -0.44
CA GLY A 19 -21.50 2.63 -1.30
C GLY A 19 -21.85 3.93 -0.55
N ALA A 20 -21.51 4.05 0.72
CA ALA A 20 -21.82 5.24 1.53
C ALA A 20 -21.19 6.50 0.92
N LYS A 21 -21.83 7.64 1.16
CA LYS A 21 -21.26 8.95 0.84
C LYS A 21 -20.22 9.33 1.89
N ALA A 22 -19.14 9.97 1.44
CA ALA A 22 -18.17 10.58 2.35
C ALA A 22 -18.77 11.83 3.00
N VAL A 23 -18.52 11.98 4.29
CA VAL A 23 -18.88 13.14 5.10
C VAL A 23 -17.64 13.68 5.81
N PRO A 24 -17.64 14.90 6.37
CA PRO A 24 -16.53 15.40 7.17
C PRO A 24 -16.12 14.40 8.25
N TYR A 25 -14.82 14.35 8.56
CA TYR A 25 -14.26 13.39 9.52
C TYR A 25 -14.79 13.65 10.93
N ASP A 26 -15.39 12.63 11.53
CA ASP A 26 -16.03 12.66 12.87
C ASP A 26 -15.13 12.13 13.99
N GLU A 27 -13.84 11.90 13.70
CA GLU A 27 -12.82 11.36 14.61
C GLU A 27 -13.06 9.91 15.11
N ASN A 28 -14.11 9.23 14.61
CA ASN A 28 -14.46 7.87 15.02
C ASN A 28 -14.02 6.80 14.02
N ILE A 29 -14.52 6.91 12.77
CA ILE A 29 -14.31 5.90 11.75
C ILE A 29 -13.83 6.57 10.46
N ARG A 30 -12.67 6.16 9.99
CA ARG A 30 -12.13 6.61 8.70
C ARG A 30 -12.81 5.88 7.54
N TYR A 31 -13.20 6.62 6.51
CA TYR A 31 -13.68 6.08 5.25
C TYR A 31 -12.58 6.11 4.21
N ILE A 32 -12.00 4.94 3.87
CA ILE A 32 -10.88 4.85 2.92
C ILE A 32 -11.43 4.73 1.50
N ARG A 33 -11.03 5.68 0.64
CA ARG A 33 -11.40 5.73 -0.78
C ARG A 33 -10.19 5.49 -1.67
N ILE A 34 -10.40 5.19 -2.96
CA ILE A 34 -9.31 5.03 -3.93
C ILE A 34 -8.44 6.29 -4.06
N THR A 35 -9.01 7.47 -3.82
CA THR A 35 -8.31 8.76 -3.86
C THR A 35 -7.42 9.02 -2.67
N ASP A 36 -7.61 8.27 -1.59
CA ASP A 36 -6.88 8.44 -0.34
C ASP A 36 -5.58 7.61 -0.31
N ILE A 37 -5.42 6.66 -1.25
CA ILE A 37 -4.22 5.84 -1.41
C ILE A 37 -3.27 6.54 -2.39
N ASP A 38 -2.06 6.86 -1.94
CA ASP A 38 -1.01 7.45 -2.76
C ASP A 38 -0.28 6.42 -3.64
N ASP A 39 0.75 6.85 -4.38
CA ASP A 39 1.52 5.97 -5.28
C ASP A 39 2.43 4.98 -4.52
N ASN A 40 2.68 5.23 -3.24
CA ASN A 40 3.49 4.36 -2.37
C ASN A 40 2.62 3.40 -1.53
N GLY A 41 1.31 3.35 -1.77
CA GLY A 41 0.38 2.53 -0.98
C GLY A 41 0.15 3.05 0.44
N GLN A 42 0.41 4.36 0.68
CA GLN A 42 0.15 5.00 1.96
C GLN A 42 -1.15 5.81 1.91
N LEU A 43 -1.76 6.00 3.08
CA LEU A 43 -2.95 6.84 3.16
C LEU A 43 -2.56 8.31 3.32
N LYS A 44 -3.19 9.18 2.54
CA LYS A 44 -3.09 10.63 2.69
C LYS A 44 -3.52 11.08 4.09
N GLN A 45 -3.02 12.23 4.53
CA GLN A 45 -3.36 12.78 5.85
C GLN A 45 -4.82 13.22 5.96
N GLU A 46 -5.41 13.71 4.85
CA GLU A 46 -6.82 14.08 4.83
C GLU A 46 -7.72 12.87 5.10
N LYS A 47 -8.62 13.02 6.06
CA LYS A 47 -9.55 11.97 6.45
C LYS A 47 -10.99 12.41 6.19
N VAL A 48 -11.83 11.44 5.90
CA VAL A 48 -13.27 11.57 5.83
C VAL A 48 -13.91 10.42 6.58
N SER A 49 -15.16 10.59 6.99
CA SER A 49 -15.98 9.53 7.59
C SER A 49 -17.04 9.04 6.60
N PRO A 50 -17.55 7.80 6.76
CA PRO A 50 -18.68 7.32 5.99
C PRO A 50 -19.98 7.90 6.53
N GLY A 51 -20.90 8.30 5.66
CA GLY A 51 -22.23 8.75 6.08
C GLY A 51 -23.10 7.65 6.71
N ILE A 52 -22.77 6.37 6.44
CA ILE A 52 -23.41 5.19 7.03
C ILE A 52 -22.32 4.18 7.32
N VAL A 53 -22.32 3.63 8.53
CA VAL A 53 -21.39 2.58 8.97
C VAL A 53 -22.11 1.23 8.94
N GLU A 54 -21.49 0.26 8.27
CA GLU A 54 -21.94 -1.14 8.28
C GLU A 54 -20.75 -2.02 8.68
N ASP A 55 -20.93 -2.87 9.69
CA ASP A 55 -19.87 -3.71 10.28
C ASP A 55 -19.19 -4.63 9.28
N LYS A 56 -19.90 -5.07 8.23
CA LYS A 56 -19.35 -5.93 7.17
C LYS A 56 -18.20 -5.30 6.38
N TYR A 57 -18.09 -3.96 6.42
CA TYR A 57 -17.02 -3.21 5.75
C TYR A 57 -15.91 -2.77 6.69
N MET A 58 -15.99 -3.12 7.97
CA MET A 58 -14.92 -2.83 8.92
C MET A 58 -13.63 -3.56 8.51
N LEU A 59 -12.53 -2.81 8.52
CA LEU A 59 -11.20 -3.36 8.26
C LEU A 59 -10.62 -3.96 9.53
N LYS A 60 -9.89 -5.06 9.34
CA LYS A 60 -9.07 -5.69 10.36
C LYS A 60 -7.60 -5.48 10.03
N LYS A 61 -6.76 -5.50 11.07
CA LYS A 61 -5.32 -5.43 10.88
C LYS A 61 -4.84 -6.57 9.97
N GLY A 62 -4.13 -6.21 8.90
CA GLY A 62 -3.65 -7.15 7.88
C GLY A 62 -4.53 -7.24 6.62
N ASP A 63 -5.71 -6.62 6.61
CA ASP A 63 -6.52 -6.54 5.39
C ASP A 63 -5.79 -5.73 4.31
N ILE A 64 -5.84 -6.21 3.07
CA ILE A 64 -5.28 -5.53 1.90
C ILE A 64 -6.42 -5.01 1.04
N LEU A 65 -6.34 -3.75 0.64
CA LEU A 65 -7.29 -3.11 -0.26
C LEU A 65 -6.67 -2.93 -1.64
N PHE A 66 -7.42 -3.27 -2.69
CA PHE A 66 -7.06 -3.07 -4.09
C PHE A 66 -7.96 -2.03 -4.74
N ALA A 67 -7.39 -1.02 -5.37
CA ALA A 67 -8.13 -0.06 -6.16
C ALA A 67 -8.56 -0.70 -7.50
N ARG A 68 -9.88 -0.69 -7.78
CA ARG A 68 -10.46 -1.43 -8.91
C ARG A 68 -10.65 -0.60 -10.18
N SER A 69 -10.66 0.71 -10.14
CA SER A 69 -11.11 1.53 -11.27
C SER A 69 -10.28 2.80 -11.50
N GLY A 70 -10.33 3.29 -12.74
CA GLY A 70 -9.75 4.57 -13.16
C GLY A 70 -8.22 4.59 -13.14
N ALA A 71 -7.64 5.78 -12.99
CA ALA A 71 -6.18 5.98 -12.97
C ALA A 71 -5.49 5.26 -11.80
N THR A 72 -6.24 4.96 -10.73
CA THR A 72 -5.73 4.31 -9.51
C THR A 72 -5.73 2.78 -9.58
N VAL A 73 -6.26 2.18 -10.65
CA VAL A 73 -6.31 0.71 -10.82
C VAL A 73 -4.95 0.08 -10.55
N GLY A 74 -4.94 -0.92 -9.68
CA GLY A 74 -3.73 -1.64 -9.29
C GLY A 74 -3.05 -1.08 -8.05
N LYS A 75 -3.33 0.16 -7.61
CA LYS A 75 -2.84 0.62 -6.30
C LYS A 75 -3.41 -0.27 -5.20
N ASN A 76 -2.62 -0.48 -4.18
CA ASN A 76 -3.04 -1.28 -3.02
C ASN A 76 -2.61 -0.60 -1.72
N TYR A 77 -3.23 -0.99 -0.63
CA TYR A 77 -2.96 -0.52 0.73
C TYR A 77 -3.12 -1.68 1.69
N ILE A 78 -2.22 -1.81 2.65
CA ILE A 78 -2.36 -2.76 3.76
C ILE A 78 -2.73 -2.02 5.06
N HIS A 79 -3.80 -2.46 5.71
CA HIS A 79 -4.26 -1.86 6.98
C HIS A 79 -3.50 -2.43 8.17
N LEU A 80 -2.46 -1.73 8.63
CA LEU A 80 -1.61 -2.18 9.74
C LEU A 80 -1.84 -1.39 11.03
N VAL A 81 -2.62 -0.31 10.97
CA VAL A 81 -2.90 0.57 12.12
C VAL A 81 -4.12 0.10 12.92
N ASN A 82 -4.23 0.57 14.15
CA ASN A 82 -5.40 0.27 15.02
C ASN A 82 -6.56 1.27 14.82
N GLU A 83 -6.49 2.14 13.80
CA GLU A 83 -7.56 3.07 13.46
C GLU A 83 -8.77 2.29 12.94
N LYS A 84 -9.97 2.60 13.46
CA LYS A 84 -11.21 2.04 12.91
C LYS A 84 -11.46 2.62 11.53
N ALA A 85 -11.60 1.76 10.54
CA ALA A 85 -11.85 2.19 9.17
C ALA A 85 -12.81 1.24 8.45
N ILE A 86 -13.57 1.81 7.51
CA ILE A 86 -14.27 1.07 6.46
C ILE A 86 -13.77 1.52 5.09
N TYR A 87 -14.01 0.73 4.07
CA TYR A 87 -13.51 0.99 2.72
C TYR A 87 -14.65 1.19 1.72
N ALA A 88 -14.38 2.02 0.71
CA ALA A 88 -15.37 2.43 -0.30
C ALA A 88 -15.55 1.39 -1.42
N GLY A 89 -16.67 1.44 -2.12
CA GLY A 89 -17.07 0.47 -3.15
C GLY A 89 -16.15 0.37 -4.38
N TYR A 90 -15.24 1.33 -4.55
CA TYR A 90 -14.18 1.26 -5.58
C TYR A 90 -12.90 0.56 -5.08
N LEU A 91 -12.93 0.02 -3.87
CA LEU A 91 -11.88 -0.83 -3.32
C LEU A 91 -12.40 -2.26 -3.16
N ILE A 92 -11.48 -3.22 -3.28
CA ILE A 92 -11.73 -4.64 -3.06
C ILE A 92 -10.84 -5.09 -1.92
N LYS A 93 -11.44 -5.72 -0.90
CA LYS A 93 -10.73 -6.23 0.28
C LYS A 93 -10.30 -7.68 0.07
N PHE A 94 -9.07 -7.96 0.46
CA PHE A 94 -8.50 -9.29 0.64
C PHE A 94 -8.09 -9.45 2.11
N THR A 95 -8.47 -10.56 2.73
CA THR A 95 -8.08 -10.96 4.08
C THR A 95 -7.27 -12.25 4.00
N ALA A 96 -6.02 -12.24 4.41
CA ALA A 96 -5.14 -13.39 4.34
C ALA A 96 -5.59 -14.53 5.28
N ASP A 97 -5.54 -15.78 4.81
CA ASP A 97 -5.57 -16.94 5.70
C ASP A 97 -4.19 -17.08 6.38
N THR A 98 -4.13 -16.69 7.65
CA THR A 98 -2.89 -16.65 8.42
C THR A 98 -2.29 -18.02 8.69
N ASN A 99 -3.01 -19.13 8.45
CA ASN A 99 -2.47 -20.48 8.50
C ASN A 99 -1.57 -20.78 7.29
N GLU A 100 -1.74 -20.07 6.20
CA GLU A 100 -1.03 -20.29 4.95
C GLU A 100 -0.09 -19.16 4.56
N VAL A 101 -0.50 -17.91 4.79
CA VAL A 101 0.27 -16.73 4.34
C VAL A 101 0.30 -15.60 5.36
N LEU A 102 1.41 -14.88 5.38
CA LEU A 102 1.53 -13.62 6.10
C LEU A 102 0.97 -12.48 5.23
N CYS A 103 0.12 -11.64 5.80
CA CYS A 103 -0.47 -10.50 5.08
C CYS A 103 0.59 -9.56 4.46
N LYS A 104 1.68 -9.27 5.19
CA LYS A 104 2.80 -8.48 4.66
C LYS A 104 3.51 -9.16 3.49
N TYR A 105 3.66 -10.49 3.52
CA TYR A 105 4.23 -11.23 2.42
C TYR A 105 3.38 -11.08 1.14
N VAL A 106 2.06 -11.26 1.26
CA VAL A 106 1.13 -11.02 0.13
C VAL A 106 1.21 -9.58 -0.34
N TYR A 107 1.27 -8.60 0.58
CA TYR A 107 1.42 -7.20 0.23
C TYR A 107 2.66 -6.92 -0.61
N HIS A 108 3.80 -7.50 -0.26
CA HIS A 108 5.02 -7.39 -1.10
C HIS A 108 4.85 -8.10 -2.46
N CYS A 109 4.16 -9.25 -2.51
CA CYS A 109 3.88 -9.93 -3.78
C CYS A 109 3.01 -9.10 -4.73
N VAL A 110 2.09 -8.27 -4.21
CA VAL A 110 1.22 -7.39 -5.02
C VAL A 110 1.82 -5.99 -5.21
N ASN A 111 3.12 -5.83 -4.96
CA ASN A 111 3.91 -4.63 -5.25
C ASN A 111 5.19 -4.97 -6.04
N ASN A 112 5.19 -6.08 -6.78
CA ASN A 112 6.31 -6.50 -7.62
C ASN A 112 6.01 -6.31 -9.12
N SER A 113 7.03 -6.50 -9.96
CA SER A 113 6.93 -6.34 -11.41
C SER A 113 5.92 -7.30 -12.07
N GLU A 114 5.70 -8.49 -11.53
CA GLU A 114 4.70 -9.44 -12.06
C GLU A 114 3.28 -8.94 -11.81
N TYR A 115 3.03 -8.34 -10.65
CA TYR A 115 1.75 -7.71 -10.38
C TYR A 115 1.52 -6.48 -11.28
N GLU A 116 2.54 -5.67 -11.53
CA GLU A 116 2.47 -4.55 -12.47
C GLU A 116 2.12 -5.02 -13.90
N LYS A 117 2.71 -6.11 -14.37
CA LYS A 117 2.38 -6.74 -15.66
C LYS A 117 0.93 -7.21 -15.69
N PHE A 118 0.46 -7.87 -14.61
CA PHE A 118 -0.93 -8.27 -14.47
C PHE A 118 -1.87 -7.07 -14.57
N VAL A 119 -1.64 -6.01 -13.79
CA VAL A 119 -2.45 -4.78 -13.82
C VAL A 119 -2.42 -4.14 -15.22
N SER A 120 -1.24 -4.06 -15.84
CA SER A 120 -1.07 -3.46 -17.17
C SER A 120 -1.81 -4.26 -18.25
N SER A 121 -1.81 -5.60 -18.18
CA SER A 121 -2.56 -6.45 -19.09
C SER A 121 -4.08 -6.24 -18.97
N MET A 122 -4.58 -5.94 -17.79
CA MET A 122 -5.99 -5.65 -17.57
C MET A 122 -6.38 -4.22 -18.03
N LYS A 123 -5.41 -3.27 -17.99
CA LYS A 123 -5.63 -1.89 -18.46
C LYS A 123 -5.70 -1.78 -19.99
N SER A 124 -4.93 -2.56 -20.71
CA SER A 124 -4.77 -2.45 -22.17
C SER A 124 -6.04 -2.73 -22.99
N ASN A 125 -7.03 -3.38 -22.39
CA ASN A 125 -8.24 -3.86 -23.08
C ASN A 125 -9.50 -3.01 -22.85
N ALA A 126 -9.40 -1.85 -22.19
CA ALA A 126 -10.59 -1.07 -21.86
C ALA A 126 -10.35 0.44 -21.94
N SER A 127 -11.33 1.17 -22.48
CA SER A 127 -11.35 2.65 -22.47
C SER A 127 -11.37 3.22 -21.05
N GLN A 128 -11.92 2.49 -20.09
CA GLN A 128 -11.87 2.79 -18.65
C GLN A 128 -11.38 1.56 -17.89
N PRO A 129 -10.11 1.56 -17.44
CA PRO A 129 -9.55 0.42 -16.74
C PRO A 129 -10.36 0.05 -15.49
N ASN A 130 -10.70 -1.24 -15.38
CA ASN A 130 -11.40 -1.78 -14.22
C ASN A 130 -10.98 -3.23 -14.00
N ILE A 131 -10.55 -3.56 -12.78
CA ILE A 131 -10.25 -4.93 -12.36
C ILE A 131 -11.27 -5.33 -11.31
N ASN A 132 -12.06 -6.36 -11.56
CA ASN A 132 -13.09 -6.83 -10.65
C ASN A 132 -12.53 -7.83 -9.61
N ALA A 133 -13.35 -8.17 -8.60
CA ALA A 133 -12.95 -9.06 -7.52
C ALA A 133 -12.53 -10.45 -8.02
N GLN A 134 -13.19 -10.98 -9.06
CA GLN A 134 -12.86 -12.28 -9.65
C GLN A 134 -11.49 -12.26 -10.34
N GLN A 135 -11.16 -11.16 -11.03
CA GLN A 135 -9.85 -11.02 -11.68
C GLN A 135 -8.72 -10.92 -10.66
N TYR A 136 -8.91 -10.14 -9.58
CA TYR A 136 -7.95 -10.12 -8.46
C TYR A 136 -7.85 -11.48 -7.77
N SER A 137 -8.98 -12.18 -7.55
CA SER A 137 -9.01 -13.52 -6.96
C SER A 137 -8.14 -14.53 -7.71
N ASN A 138 -8.07 -14.41 -9.04
CA ASN A 138 -7.32 -15.30 -9.92
C ASN A 138 -5.82 -14.91 -10.03
N TYR A 139 -5.40 -13.78 -9.48
CA TYR A 139 -3.97 -13.42 -9.46
C TYR A 139 -3.19 -14.45 -8.66
N LYS A 140 -2.06 -14.90 -9.23
CA LYS A 140 -1.27 -16.00 -8.68
C LYS A 140 -0.03 -15.47 -7.97
N VAL A 141 0.23 -16.03 -6.79
CA VAL A 141 1.43 -15.76 -5.98
C VAL A 141 2.14 -17.08 -5.64
N ILE A 142 3.46 -17.04 -5.50
CA ILE A 142 4.24 -18.16 -5.02
C ILE A 142 4.14 -18.15 -3.50
N VAL A 143 3.73 -19.28 -2.90
CA VAL A 143 3.56 -19.42 -1.45
C VAL A 143 4.60 -20.39 -0.91
N PRO A 144 5.72 -19.90 -0.34
CA PRO A 144 6.68 -20.73 0.39
C PRO A 144 6.19 -21.00 1.82
N PRO A 145 6.85 -21.89 2.58
CA PRO A 145 6.56 -22.08 4.00
C PRO A 145 6.62 -20.78 4.81
N LEU A 146 5.82 -20.66 5.87
CA LEU A 146 5.68 -19.44 6.66
C LEU A 146 7.01 -18.85 7.18
N HIS A 147 7.96 -19.70 7.58
CA HIS A 147 9.28 -19.23 8.03
C HIS A 147 10.08 -18.54 6.93
N VAL A 148 9.94 -18.98 5.66
CA VAL A 148 10.56 -18.32 4.49
C VAL A 148 9.86 -17.02 4.21
N GLN A 149 8.51 -16.97 4.27
CA GLN A 149 7.75 -15.73 4.12
C GLN A 149 8.18 -14.70 5.16
N GLN A 150 8.33 -15.11 6.43
CA GLN A 150 8.78 -14.21 7.51
C GLN A 150 10.20 -13.68 7.25
N HIS A 151 11.10 -14.53 6.75
CA HIS A 151 12.45 -14.11 6.39
C HIS A 151 12.42 -13.03 5.30
N VAL A 152 11.64 -13.25 4.22
CA VAL A 152 11.46 -12.27 3.13
C VAL A 152 10.87 -10.96 3.65
N VAL A 153 9.80 -11.02 4.46
CA VAL A 153 9.18 -9.83 5.05
C VAL A 153 10.19 -9.04 5.89
N ASN A 154 10.98 -9.72 6.74
CA ASN A 154 11.97 -9.05 7.58
C ASN A 154 13.06 -8.32 6.77
N ILE A 155 13.44 -8.87 5.62
CA ILE A 155 14.41 -8.21 4.72
C ILE A 155 13.77 -6.99 4.07
N LEU A 156 12.58 -7.14 3.48
CA LEU A 156 11.90 -6.06 2.76
C LEU A 156 11.49 -4.91 3.69
N ASP A 157 10.99 -5.20 4.90
CA ASP A 157 10.68 -4.18 5.91
C ASP A 157 11.93 -3.37 6.30
N LYS A 158 13.12 -3.99 6.36
CA LYS A 158 14.38 -3.26 6.60
C LYS A 158 14.72 -2.32 5.44
N PHE A 159 14.54 -2.77 4.19
CA PHE A 159 14.76 -1.91 3.03
C PHE A 159 13.79 -0.74 2.99
N ASP A 160 12.50 -0.98 3.28
CA ASP A 160 11.50 0.10 3.36
C ASP A 160 11.88 1.16 4.41
N THR A 161 12.36 0.72 5.58
CA THR A 161 12.86 1.64 6.62
C THR A 161 14.05 2.44 6.11
N LEU A 162 15.06 1.78 5.53
CA LEU A 162 16.25 2.45 5.01
C LEU A 162 15.93 3.46 3.89
N VAL A 163 15.02 3.12 2.98
CA VAL A 163 14.61 4.02 1.89
C VAL A 163 13.88 5.25 2.43
N ASN A 164 13.05 5.09 3.47
CA ASN A 164 12.38 6.21 4.11
C ASN A 164 13.36 7.09 4.88
N ASP A 165 14.30 6.50 5.63
CA ASP A 165 15.37 7.25 6.32
C ASP A 165 16.24 8.04 5.33
N ILE A 166 16.54 7.46 4.17
CA ILE A 166 17.28 8.14 3.10
C ILE A 166 16.51 9.35 2.56
N LYS A 167 15.20 9.20 2.34
CA LYS A 167 14.36 10.31 1.85
C LYS A 167 14.26 11.48 2.83
N GLU A 168 14.33 11.20 4.13
CA GLU A 168 14.26 12.24 5.17
C GLU A 168 15.64 12.75 5.58
N GLY A 169 16.64 11.89 5.67
CA GLY A 169 17.99 12.20 6.17
C GLY A 169 18.92 12.80 5.13
N LEU A 170 18.91 12.27 3.89
CA LEU A 170 19.82 12.75 2.84
C LEU A 170 19.68 14.23 2.49
N PRO A 171 18.48 14.80 2.36
CA PRO A 171 18.35 16.24 2.09
C PRO A 171 18.98 17.11 3.15
N LYS A 172 18.85 16.75 4.45
CA LYS A 172 19.48 17.46 5.56
C LYS A 172 21.00 17.32 5.54
N GLU A 173 21.51 16.13 5.22
CA GLU A 173 22.95 15.91 5.12
C GLU A 173 23.56 16.69 3.95
N ILE A 174 22.91 16.73 2.80
CA ILE A 174 23.33 17.53 1.64
C ILE A 174 23.41 19.02 2.02
N GLU A 175 22.38 19.56 2.68
CA GLU A 175 22.37 20.96 3.14
C GLU A 175 23.51 21.26 4.12
N GLN A 176 23.78 20.37 5.08
CA GLN A 176 24.88 20.51 6.02
C GLN A 176 26.24 20.48 5.33
N ARG A 177 26.45 19.57 4.38
CA ARG A 177 27.66 19.47 3.58
C ARG A 177 27.88 20.70 2.70
N GLN A 178 26.81 21.24 2.13
CA GLN A 178 26.86 22.48 1.36
C GLN A 178 27.33 23.67 2.23
N LYS A 179 26.76 23.82 3.44
CA LYS A 179 27.19 24.86 4.40
C LYS A 179 28.64 24.69 4.83
N GLN A 180 29.09 23.47 5.06
CA GLN A 180 30.50 23.19 5.36
C GLN A 180 31.41 23.58 4.19
N TYR A 181 31.04 23.22 2.97
CA TYR A 181 31.79 23.57 1.77
C TYR A 181 31.90 25.09 1.61
N GLU A 182 30.82 25.82 1.75
CA GLU A 182 30.78 27.30 1.67
C GLU A 182 31.68 27.95 2.72
N TYR A 183 31.60 27.48 3.96
CA TYR A 183 32.47 27.93 5.06
C TYR A 183 33.96 27.73 4.75
N TRP A 184 34.34 26.51 4.34
CA TRP A 184 35.74 26.22 4.05
C TRP A 184 36.23 26.96 2.80
N ARG A 185 35.40 27.13 1.79
CA ARG A 185 35.74 27.92 0.60
C ARG A 185 36.06 29.36 0.98
N GLU A 186 35.25 30.03 1.77
CA GLU A 186 35.47 31.37 2.23
C GLU A 186 36.74 31.45 3.10
N PHE A 187 36.89 30.53 4.05
CA PHE A 187 38.05 30.49 4.92
C PHE A 187 39.38 30.31 4.16
N LEU A 188 39.40 29.39 3.18
CA LEU A 188 40.63 29.11 2.41
C LEU A 188 40.94 30.16 1.35
N LEU A 189 39.99 30.91 0.84
CA LEU A 189 40.19 31.93 -0.19
C LEU A 189 40.32 33.34 0.37
N ASN A 190 40.07 33.54 1.63
CA ASN A 190 40.18 34.84 2.29
C ASN A 190 41.63 35.08 2.77
N PHE A 191 42.56 35.28 1.82
CA PHE A 191 43.93 35.63 2.14
C PHE A 191 44.00 37.05 2.65
N PRO A 192 44.74 37.34 3.74
CA PRO A 192 45.03 38.70 4.12
C PRO A 192 45.86 39.39 3.03
N ARG A 193 45.41 40.54 2.56
CA ARG A 193 46.09 41.38 1.58
C ARG A 193 47.23 42.15 2.26
#